data_645036e44c25da0046172800ac15f759
#
_entry.id   645036e44c25da0046172800ac15f759
#
_cell.length_a   1.000
_cell.length_b   1.000
_cell.length_c   1.000
_cell.angle_alpha   90.00
_cell.angle_beta   90.00
_cell.angle_gamma   90.00
#
_symmetry.space_group_name_H-M   'P 1'
#
loop_
_entity.id
_entity.type
_entity.pdbx_description
1 polymer ?
#
loop_
_entity_poly.entity_id
_entity_poly.type
_entity_poly.pdbx_seq_one_letter_code
_entity_poly.pdbx_strand_id
1 'polypeptide(L)'
;MTAAAALGHGSGPAHRRPAGSRNAVKPRLTANRPRRVVENDDYGAFARRVLAAYARRVASGDVEALAQMTALAADLDTAIGQAVTGLRQAGYSWAEIGLRLGITRQAAQQRWGQP
;
A
#
# COMPACT_ATOMS: atom_id res chain seq x y z
N MET A 1 -16.37 6.01 -11.46
CA MET A 1 -16.01 6.24 -11.00
C MET A 1 -15.88 6.67 -10.51
N THR A 2 -16.05 5.82 -10.95
CA THR A 2 -15.79 5.97 -10.63
C THR A 2 -15.74 6.26 -10.44
N ALA A 3 -16.44 5.63 -11.16
CA ALA A 3 -16.14 5.62 -10.85
C ALA A 3 -16.02 5.78 -10.78
N ALA A 4 -16.48 5.11 -11.28
CA ALA A 4 -16.14 4.94 -10.95
C ALA A 4 -16.09 4.99 -10.89
N ALA A 5 -16.47 4.36 -11.30
CA ALA A 5 -16.18 4.16 -10.97
C ALA A 5 -16.15 4.13 -10.95
N ALA A 6 -16.55 3.38 -11.34
CA ALA A 6 -16.26 3.12 -10.99
C ALA A 6 -16.25 3.01 -10.94
N LEU A 7 -16.47 2.57 -11.11
CA LEU A 7 -16.32 2.26 -10.76
C LEU A 7 -16.23 2.08 -10.61
N GLY A 8 -16.83 1.55 -11.14
CA GLY A 8 -16.56 1.23 -10.77
C GLY A 8 -16.64 1.15 -10.62
N HIS A 9 -16.21 0.72 -10.47
CA HIS A 9 -16.04 0.57 -10.06
C HIS A 9 -16.21 0.37 -9.94
N GLY A 10 -17.04 -0.52 -10.72
CA GLY A 10 -16.84 -0.82 -10.31
C GLY A 10 -16.94 -0.95 -10.31
N SER A 11 -17.12 -1.74 -10.68
CA SER A 11 -16.92 -2.03 -10.30
C SER A 11 -16.82 -2.27 -10.22
N GLY A 12 -17.07 -2.96 -10.55
CA GLY A 12 -16.72 -3.37 -10.17
C GLY A 12 -16.62 -3.77 -10.02
N PRO A 13 -16.71 -4.50 -10.13
CA PRO A 13 -16.38 -4.97 -9.67
C PRO A 13 -15.82 -5.18 -9.40
N ALA A 14 -15.80 -5.71 -9.46
CA ALA A 14 -15.15 -5.82 -8.94
C ALA A 14 -14.54 -6.03 -8.72
N HIS A 15 -14.24 -6.73 -8.61
CA HIS A 15 -13.56 -6.80 -8.11
C HIS A 15 -13.04 -7.33 -7.97
N ARG A 16 -12.67 -8.36 -7.89
CA ARG A 16 -12.15 -8.77 -7.51
C ARG A 16 -11.64 -9.46 -7.05
N ARG A 17 -11.13 -10.33 -6.47
CA ARG A 17 -10.59 -10.96 -5.81
C ARG A 17 -10.45 -11.29 -4.73
N PRO A 18 -10.54 -11.82 -3.81
CA PRO A 18 -10.50 -11.79 -2.53
C PRO A 18 -9.51 -12.12 -1.80
N ALA A 19 -9.06 -12.19 -1.32
CA ALA A 19 -8.38 -12.22 -0.61
C ALA A 19 -7.74 -12.40 -0.01
N GLY A 20 -7.58 -12.23 0.48
CA GLY A 20 -7.10 -12.28 1.10
C GLY A 20 -6.69 -12.19 1.93
N SER A 21 -6.91 -12.29 2.39
CA SER A 21 -6.74 -12.16 3.06
C SER A 21 -6.44 -12.08 3.85
N ARG A 22 -6.50 -12.28 4.33
CA ARG A 22 -6.40 -12.09 5.01
C ARG A 22 -6.52 -12.14 5.97
N ASN A 23 -6.81 -12.25 6.73
CA ASN A 23 -7.07 -12.02 7.61
C ASN A 23 -7.19 -12.04 8.45
N ALA A 24 -7.06 -12.51 9.14
CA ALA A 24 -7.40 -12.54 9.78
C ALA A 24 -7.84 -12.33 10.74
N VAL A 25 -7.55 -12.54 11.84
CA VAL A 25 -8.09 -12.23 12.54
C VAL A 25 -8.96 -11.54 12.32
N LYS A 26 -8.79 -11.01 11.61
CA LYS A 26 -9.53 -10.30 11.28
C LYS A 26 -10.52 -10.90 10.74
N PRO A 27 -11.29 -10.81 10.94
CA PRO A 27 -12.24 -11.44 10.47
C PRO A 27 -12.58 -10.96 9.23
N ARG A 28 -12.63 -11.05 8.53
CA ARG A 28 -13.00 -10.65 7.53
C ARG A 28 -12.58 -10.83 6.49
N LEU A 29 -12.36 -11.40 5.81
CA LEU A 29 -11.98 -11.52 4.81
C LEU A 29 -12.87 -12.12 4.03
N THR A 30 -13.44 -12.02 3.50
CA THR A 30 -14.47 -12.59 2.81
C THR A 30 -14.39 -12.32 1.39
N ALA A 31 -15.21 -12.85 0.59
CA ALA A 31 -15.21 -12.57 -0.82
C ALA A 31 -15.40 -11.10 -1.09
N ASN A 32 -16.16 -10.44 -0.25
CA ASN A 32 -16.41 -9.02 -0.43
C ASN A 32 -15.42 -8.24 0.39
N ARG A 33 -14.52 -7.59 -0.28
CA ARG A 33 -13.56 -6.73 0.39
C ARG A 33 -14.25 -5.42 0.75
N PRO A 34 -13.88 -4.83 1.88
CA PRO A 34 -14.39 -3.52 2.22
C PRO A 34 -14.08 -2.52 1.10
N ARG A 35 -15.00 -1.63 0.87
CA ARG A 35 -14.84 -0.62 -0.16
C ARG A 35 -13.51 0.13 -0.01
N ARG A 36 -13.17 0.50 1.21
CA ARG A 36 -11.95 1.22 1.49
C ARG A 36 -10.71 0.46 1.01
N VAL A 37 -10.71 -0.88 1.16
CA VAL A 37 -9.59 -1.69 0.73
C VAL A 37 -9.48 -1.69 -0.79
N VAL A 38 -10.60 -1.79 -1.49
CA VAL A 38 -10.58 -1.74 -2.95
C VAL A 38 -10.08 -0.40 -3.43
N GLU A 39 -10.51 0.67 -2.79
CA GLU A 39 -10.06 2.01 -3.15
C GLU A 39 -8.56 2.17 -2.92
N ASN A 40 -8.02 1.52 -1.88
CA ASN A 40 -6.59 1.57 -1.63
C ASN A 40 -5.80 0.83 -2.71
N ASP A 41 -6.33 -0.28 -3.23
CA ASP A 41 -5.67 -0.96 -4.34
C ASP A 41 -5.59 -0.06 -5.56
N ASP A 42 -6.68 0.64 -5.86
CA ASP A 42 -6.71 1.56 -7.00
C ASP A 42 -5.77 2.74 -6.76
N TYR A 43 -5.72 3.23 -5.55
CA TYR A 43 -4.87 4.35 -5.21
C TYR A 43 -3.39 3.97 -5.35
N GLY A 44 -3.04 2.77 -4.89
CA GLY A 44 -1.68 2.27 -5.04
C GLY A 44 -1.28 2.12 -6.50
N ALA A 45 -2.20 1.63 -7.33
CA ALA A 45 -1.93 1.50 -8.76
C ALA A 45 -1.70 2.88 -9.39
N PHE A 46 -2.50 3.86 -9.00
CA PHE A 46 -2.33 5.23 -9.45
C PHE A 46 -0.95 5.77 -9.04
N ALA A 47 -0.54 5.55 -7.80
CA ALA A 47 0.74 6.01 -7.31
C ALA A 47 1.89 5.42 -8.13
N ARG A 48 1.79 4.13 -8.47
CA ARG A 48 2.82 3.49 -9.29
C ARG A 48 2.90 4.12 -10.67
N ARG A 49 1.76 4.46 -11.26
CA ARG A 49 1.75 5.12 -12.57
C ARG A 49 2.41 6.50 -12.50
N VAL A 50 2.18 7.23 -11.42
CA VAL A 50 2.81 8.53 -11.22
C VAL A 50 4.32 8.37 -11.11
N LEU A 51 4.77 7.38 -10.34
CA LEU A 51 6.21 7.14 -10.19
C LEU A 51 6.85 6.76 -11.53
N ALA A 52 6.18 5.92 -12.31
CA ALA A 52 6.71 5.54 -13.63
C ALA A 52 6.80 6.74 -14.56
N ALA A 53 5.80 7.61 -14.52
CA ALA A 53 5.82 8.83 -15.33
C ALA A 53 6.93 9.76 -14.89
N TYR A 54 7.15 9.88 -13.60
CA TYR A 54 8.22 10.70 -13.05
C TYR A 54 9.58 10.19 -13.53
N ALA A 55 9.78 8.88 -13.48
CA ALA A 55 11.03 8.29 -13.94
C ALA A 55 11.29 8.61 -15.41
N ARG A 56 10.24 8.53 -16.25
CA ARG A 56 10.39 8.85 -17.67
C ARG A 56 10.76 10.32 -17.88
N ARG A 57 10.16 11.22 -17.10
CA ARG A 57 10.45 12.64 -17.21
C ARG A 57 11.91 12.93 -16.85
N VAL A 58 12.38 12.33 -15.77
CA VAL A 58 13.76 12.53 -15.33
C VAL A 58 14.71 11.93 -16.34
N ALA A 59 14.39 10.74 -16.84
CA ALA A 59 15.26 10.05 -17.81
C ALA A 59 15.40 10.82 -19.11
N SER A 60 14.48 11.71 -19.43
CA SER A 60 14.55 12.46 -20.67
C SER A 60 15.50 13.65 -20.59
N GLY A 61 16.18 13.85 -19.45
CA GLY A 61 17.26 14.82 -19.40
C GLY A 61 17.31 15.70 -18.16
N ASP A 62 16.63 15.31 -17.08
CA ASP A 62 16.61 16.16 -15.88
C ASP A 62 17.42 15.50 -14.77
N VAL A 63 18.75 15.57 -14.88
CA VAL A 63 19.63 14.94 -13.92
C VAL A 63 19.48 15.56 -12.53
N GLU A 64 19.10 16.83 -12.46
CA GLU A 64 18.94 17.51 -11.18
C GLU A 64 17.79 16.89 -10.36
N ALA A 65 16.80 16.32 -11.02
CA ALA A 65 15.66 15.76 -10.31
C ALA A 65 15.97 14.42 -9.64
N LEU A 66 17.12 13.82 -9.92
CA LEU A 66 17.47 12.57 -9.25
C LEU A 66 17.50 12.70 -7.74
N ALA A 67 18.00 13.82 -7.22
CA ALA A 67 18.02 14.05 -5.78
C ALA A 67 16.60 14.10 -5.23
N GLN A 68 15.68 14.69 -5.97
CA GLN A 68 14.27 14.73 -5.57
C GLN A 68 13.66 13.33 -5.55
N MET A 69 14.01 12.49 -6.54
CA MET A 69 13.49 11.13 -6.56
C MET A 69 14.00 10.32 -5.38
N THR A 70 15.27 10.49 -5.01
CA THR A 70 15.78 9.75 -3.85
C THR A 70 15.15 10.25 -2.56
N ALA A 71 14.85 11.54 -2.48
CA ALA A 71 14.12 12.08 -1.32
C ALA A 71 12.72 11.47 -1.23
N LEU A 72 12.08 11.25 -2.38
CA LEU A 72 10.76 10.64 -2.40
C LEU A 72 10.80 9.20 -1.89
N ALA A 73 11.89 8.48 -2.14
CA ALA A 73 12.04 7.13 -1.61
C ALA A 73 12.08 7.14 -0.08
N ALA A 74 12.75 8.13 0.50
CA ALA A 74 12.78 8.28 1.95
C ALA A 74 11.40 8.64 2.49
N ASP A 75 10.68 9.51 1.78
CA ASP A 75 9.32 9.87 2.17
C ASP A 75 8.42 8.65 2.16
N LEU A 76 8.58 7.77 1.17
CA LEU A 76 7.78 6.56 1.09
C LEU A 76 8.08 5.63 2.27
N ASP A 77 9.35 5.50 2.64
CA ASP A 77 9.69 4.67 3.79
C ASP A 77 9.07 5.21 5.07
N THR A 78 9.08 6.54 5.24
CA THR A 78 8.42 7.17 6.37
C THR A 78 6.91 6.90 6.35
N ALA A 79 6.30 6.99 5.19
CA ALA A 79 4.87 6.74 5.06
C ALA A 79 4.52 5.29 5.39
N ILE A 80 5.38 4.34 5.00
CA ILE A 80 5.18 2.94 5.37
C ILE A 80 5.21 2.78 6.89
N GLY A 81 6.15 3.44 7.56
CA GLY A 81 6.21 3.41 9.00
C GLY A 81 4.94 3.94 9.66
N GLN A 82 4.40 5.02 9.12
CA GLN A 82 3.14 5.58 9.62
C GLN A 82 1.99 4.61 9.42
N ALA A 83 1.96 3.94 8.28
CA ALA A 83 0.92 2.94 8.01
C ALA A 83 1.03 1.77 8.98
N VAL A 84 2.25 1.30 9.23
CA VAL A 84 2.47 0.21 10.18
C VAL A 84 2.02 0.60 11.59
N THR A 85 2.36 1.82 12.00
CA THR A 85 1.93 2.32 13.32
C THR A 85 0.41 2.32 13.41
N GLY A 86 -0.27 2.78 12.38
CA GLY A 86 -1.73 2.80 12.36
C GLY A 86 -2.31 1.39 12.43
N LEU A 87 -1.71 0.45 11.72
CA LEU A 87 -2.18 -0.93 11.76
C LEU A 87 -1.99 -1.54 13.14
N ARG A 88 -0.86 -1.25 13.78
CA ARG A 88 -0.63 -1.73 15.14
C ARG A 88 -1.68 -1.16 16.10
N GLN A 89 -1.98 0.12 15.96
CA GLN A 89 -3.01 0.75 16.81
C GLN A 89 -4.38 0.14 16.55
N ALA A 90 -4.62 -0.33 15.33
CA ALA A 90 -5.88 -0.98 15.00
C ALA A 90 -5.93 -2.45 15.45
N GLY A 91 -4.84 -2.97 16.03
CA GLY A 91 -4.85 -4.30 16.60
C GLY A 91 -4.11 -5.36 15.79
N TYR A 92 -3.53 -5.01 14.69
CA TYR A 92 -2.78 -5.99 13.89
C TYR A 92 -1.46 -6.35 14.57
N SER A 93 -1.14 -7.62 14.57
CA SER A 93 0.08 -8.11 15.20
C SER A 93 1.29 -7.93 14.30
N TRP A 94 2.48 -7.96 14.89
CA TRP A 94 3.70 -7.95 14.11
C TRP A 94 3.78 -9.14 13.17
N ALA A 95 3.23 -10.29 13.58
CA ALA A 95 3.21 -11.47 12.71
C ALA A 95 2.37 -11.23 11.47
N GLU A 96 1.20 -10.61 11.65
CA GLU A 96 0.33 -10.30 10.52
C GLU A 96 0.96 -9.30 9.56
N ILE A 97 1.59 -8.28 10.12
CA ILE A 97 2.25 -7.26 9.32
C ILE A 97 3.45 -7.86 8.59
N GLY A 98 4.27 -8.62 9.31
CA GLY A 98 5.45 -9.24 8.69
C GLY A 98 5.08 -10.17 7.56
N LEU A 99 4.01 -10.95 7.75
CA LEU A 99 3.56 -11.85 6.71
C LEU A 99 3.21 -11.10 5.41
N ARG A 100 2.52 -9.98 5.53
CA ARG A 100 2.16 -9.17 4.36
C ARG A 100 3.37 -8.57 3.67
N LEU A 101 4.41 -8.26 4.44
CA LEU A 101 5.62 -7.66 3.90
C LEU A 101 6.63 -8.70 3.44
N GLY A 102 6.36 -9.98 3.70
CA GLY A 102 7.28 -11.04 3.31
C GLY A 102 8.51 -11.12 4.19
N ILE A 103 8.40 -10.68 5.43
CA ILE A 103 9.50 -10.72 6.40
C ILE A 103 9.00 -11.36 7.69
N THR A 104 9.94 -11.68 8.58
CA THR A 104 9.59 -12.29 9.85
C THR A 104 8.94 -11.26 10.77
N ARG A 105 8.22 -11.78 11.77
CA ARG A 105 7.67 -10.92 12.82
C ARG A 105 8.76 -10.09 13.49
N GLN A 106 9.87 -10.75 13.79
CA GLN A 106 10.97 -10.07 14.46
C GLN A 106 11.57 -8.97 13.61
N ALA A 107 11.75 -9.24 12.31
CA ALA A 107 12.29 -8.23 11.40
C ALA A 107 11.36 -7.03 11.30
N ALA A 108 10.06 -7.26 11.25
CA ALA A 108 9.09 -6.16 11.19
C ALA A 108 9.16 -5.33 12.45
N GLN A 109 9.23 -6.00 13.60
CA GLN A 109 9.28 -5.31 14.88
C GLN A 109 10.56 -4.49 15.02
N GLN A 110 11.68 -5.03 14.56
CA GLN A 110 12.94 -4.31 14.63
C GLN A 110 12.93 -3.07 13.76
N ARG A 111 12.29 -3.15 12.61
CA ARG A 111 12.32 -2.04 11.68
C ARG A 111 11.36 -0.93 12.07
N TRP A 112 10.16 -1.27 12.56
CA TRP A 112 9.14 -0.26 12.81
C TRP A 112 8.65 -0.23 14.23
N GLY A 113 9.10 -1.12 15.07
CA GLY A 113 8.65 -1.14 16.44
C GLY A 113 9.42 -0.14 17.24
N GLN A 114 9.43 0.72 17.58
CA GLN A 114 10.09 1.52 18.24
C GLN A 114 10.28 1.87 18.90
N PRO A 115 10.76 2.48 19.16
CA PRO A 115 11.59 2.67 20.15
C PRO A 115 11.05 3.29 21.10
#